data_bd8590104a83e7260bbc82255822891c
#
_entry.id   bd8590104a83e7260bbc82255822891c
#
_cell.length_a   1.000
_cell.length_b   1.000
_cell.length_c   1.000
_cell.angle_alpha   90.00
_cell.angle_beta   90.00
_cell.angle_gamma   90.00
#
_symmetry.space_group_name_H-M   'P 1'
#
loop_
_entity.id
_entity.type
_entity.pdbx_description
1 polymer ?
#
loop_
_entity_poly.entity_id
_entity_poly.type
_entity_poly.pdbx_seq_one_letter_code
_entity_poly.pdbx_strand_id
1 'polypeptide(L)'
;GDSGWSPNGDYEAVHFVADINAVLSQLGRKAVLVGASLGGRTATFVVGNGAPDLCRALVLVDITPKIEAKGAERILAFMNKHPNGFATVEDAADAVAEYREHRSRPKDVSGLKKNLRLSGDGRWYWHWDPKFLDRRHPHDEEASREISEAASKIQIPTLLVRGGSSDVVSLDNVRDFKRL
;
A
#
# COMPACT_ATOMS: atom_id res chain seq x y z
N GLY A 1 -10.85 -4.17 3.87
CA GLY A 1 -11.27 -4.28 5.15
C GLY A 1 -12.70 -3.95 5.46
N ASP A 2 -12.93 -3.73 6.74
CA ASP A 2 -14.28 -3.49 7.26
C ASP A 2 -14.67 -2.01 7.23
N SER A 3 -13.72 -1.13 6.86
CA SER A 3 -13.99 0.30 6.65
C SER A 3 -14.94 0.52 5.48
N GLY A 4 -15.74 1.58 5.56
CA GLY A 4 -16.55 2.05 4.44
C GLY A 4 -15.68 2.53 3.28
N TRP A 5 -16.26 2.58 2.09
CA TRP A 5 -15.66 3.20 0.91
C TRP A 5 -15.92 4.70 0.91
N SER A 6 -15.01 5.49 0.31
CA SER A 6 -15.26 6.91 0.11
C SER A 6 -16.43 7.13 -0.85
N PRO A 7 -17.47 7.88 -0.49
CA PRO A 7 -18.57 8.17 -1.39
C PRO A 7 -18.12 8.85 -2.70
N ASN A 8 -17.08 9.68 -2.60
CA ASN A 8 -16.56 10.48 -3.70
C ASN A 8 -15.34 9.84 -4.39
N GLY A 9 -14.79 8.75 -3.86
CA GLY A 9 -13.54 8.17 -4.35
C GLY A 9 -12.29 8.97 -3.92
N ASP A 10 -12.32 9.62 -2.75
CA ASP A 10 -11.22 10.41 -2.20
C ASP A 10 -10.11 9.50 -1.67
N TYR A 11 -9.24 9.03 -2.56
CA TYR A 11 -8.13 8.11 -2.28
C TYR A 11 -6.77 8.70 -2.57
N GLU A 12 -6.67 10.04 -2.64
CA GLU A 12 -5.39 10.72 -2.74
C GLU A 12 -4.59 10.67 -1.42
N ALA A 13 -3.27 10.84 -1.51
CA ALA A 13 -2.37 10.73 -0.37
C ALA A 13 -2.78 11.62 0.83
N VAL A 14 -3.30 12.81 0.56
CA VAL A 14 -3.73 13.76 1.59
C VAL A 14 -4.82 13.20 2.50
N HIS A 15 -5.74 12.41 1.97
CA HIS A 15 -6.84 11.82 2.75
C HIS A 15 -6.32 10.73 3.69
N PHE A 16 -5.43 9.84 3.21
CA PHE A 16 -4.80 8.82 4.06
C PHE A 16 -3.91 9.44 5.15
N VAL A 17 -3.21 10.52 4.82
CA VAL A 17 -2.39 11.27 5.79
C VAL A 17 -3.27 11.88 6.88
N ALA A 18 -4.42 12.48 6.49
CA ALA A 18 -5.37 13.04 7.44
C ALA A 18 -5.92 11.97 8.41
N ASP A 19 -6.29 10.80 7.88
CA ASP A 19 -6.78 9.68 8.68
C ASP A 19 -5.73 9.21 9.71
N ILE A 20 -4.48 9.01 9.28
CA ILE A 20 -3.40 8.57 10.18
C ILE A 20 -3.10 9.65 11.23
N ASN A 21 -3.07 10.92 10.85
CA ASN A 21 -2.87 12.02 11.80
C ASN A 21 -3.99 12.07 12.87
N ALA A 22 -5.24 11.85 12.47
CA ALA A 22 -6.37 11.78 13.40
C ALA A 22 -6.21 10.63 14.40
N VAL A 23 -5.79 9.44 13.94
CA VAL A 23 -5.52 8.28 14.79
C VAL A 23 -4.36 8.58 15.76
N LEU A 24 -3.25 9.11 15.26
CA LEU A 24 -2.08 9.42 16.09
C LEU A 24 -2.40 10.45 17.18
N SER A 25 -3.19 11.48 16.85
CA SER A 25 -3.62 12.50 17.81
C SER A 25 -4.46 11.90 18.92
N GLN A 26 -5.31 10.91 18.63
CA GLN A 26 -6.13 10.23 19.63
C GLN A 26 -5.33 9.28 20.52
N LEU A 27 -4.18 8.77 20.07
CA LEU A 27 -3.35 7.86 20.86
C LEU A 27 -2.70 8.55 22.08
N GLY A 28 -2.50 9.87 22.03
CA GLY A 28 -1.91 10.65 23.12
C GLY A 28 -0.46 10.29 23.49
N ARG A 29 0.24 9.53 22.64
CA ARG A 29 1.63 9.09 22.82
C ARG A 29 2.34 8.89 21.47
N LYS A 30 3.66 9.04 21.47
CA LYS A 30 4.47 8.80 20.27
C LYS A 30 4.39 7.34 19.84
N ALA A 31 4.05 7.12 18.56
CA ALA A 31 3.91 5.80 17.96
C ALA A 31 5.14 5.40 17.14
N VAL A 32 5.29 4.11 16.89
CA VAL A 32 6.09 3.57 15.78
C VAL A 32 5.15 3.30 14.63
N LEU A 33 5.39 3.93 13.49
CA LEU A 33 4.63 3.63 12.28
C LEU A 33 5.31 2.48 11.54
N VAL A 34 4.52 1.46 11.19
CA VAL A 34 4.95 0.33 10.35
C VAL A 34 4.04 0.29 9.14
N GLY A 35 4.59 0.49 7.95
CA GLY A 35 3.80 0.56 6.73
C GLY A 35 4.41 -0.21 5.57
N ALA A 36 3.57 -0.97 4.86
CA ALA A 36 3.93 -1.63 3.61
C ALA A 36 3.20 -0.93 2.45
N SER A 37 3.84 -0.85 1.27
CA SER A 37 3.24 -0.29 0.07
C SER A 37 2.54 1.06 0.33
N LEU A 38 1.22 1.17 0.08
CA LEU A 38 0.42 2.37 0.36
C LEU A 38 0.59 2.86 1.80
N GLY A 39 0.57 1.95 2.79
CA GLY A 39 0.75 2.30 4.19
C GLY A 39 2.13 2.90 4.48
N GLY A 40 3.18 2.43 3.82
CA GLY A 40 4.53 2.97 3.92
C GLY A 40 4.65 4.36 3.27
N ARG A 41 4.04 4.56 2.10
CA ARG A 41 3.97 5.88 1.45
C ARG A 41 3.23 6.89 2.33
N THR A 42 2.07 6.51 2.87
CA THR A 42 1.31 7.37 3.79
C THR A 42 2.13 7.71 5.03
N ALA A 43 2.79 6.72 5.65
CA ALA A 43 3.63 6.94 6.82
C ALA A 43 4.81 7.88 6.53
N THR A 44 5.43 7.80 5.34
CA THR A 44 6.48 8.70 4.90
C THR A 44 5.97 10.15 4.84
N PHE A 45 4.80 10.39 4.26
CA PHE A 45 4.20 11.73 4.24
C PHE A 45 3.82 12.24 5.63
N VAL A 46 3.25 11.38 6.49
CA VAL A 46 2.91 11.74 7.88
C VAL A 46 4.13 12.21 8.64
N VAL A 47 5.23 11.43 8.59
CA VAL A 47 6.45 11.75 9.33
C VAL A 47 7.19 12.93 8.71
N GLY A 48 7.29 13.00 7.38
CA GLY A 48 8.07 14.03 6.69
C GLY A 48 7.40 15.40 6.66
N ASN A 49 6.05 15.45 6.59
CA ASN A 49 5.34 16.73 6.36
C ASN A 49 4.46 17.18 7.52
N GLY A 50 4.19 16.36 8.53
CA GLY A 50 3.12 16.78 9.40
C GLY A 50 3.22 16.47 10.88
N ALA A 51 3.80 15.36 11.28
CA ALA A 51 3.69 14.93 12.66
C ALA A 51 4.93 14.22 13.22
N PRO A 52 6.15 14.81 13.10
CA PRO A 52 7.36 14.19 13.63
C PRO A 52 7.28 13.99 15.16
N ASP A 53 6.54 14.86 15.85
CA ASP A 53 6.37 14.79 17.30
C ASP A 53 5.42 13.67 17.76
N LEU A 54 4.58 13.15 16.87
CA LEU A 54 3.67 12.04 17.15
C LEU A 54 4.30 10.67 16.87
N CYS A 55 5.48 10.65 16.24
CA CYS A 55 6.18 9.43 15.85
C CYS A 55 7.56 9.37 16.50
N ARG A 56 7.98 8.17 16.90
CA ARG A 56 9.33 7.91 17.44
C ARG A 56 10.20 7.06 16.52
N ALA A 57 9.63 6.35 15.58
CA ALA A 57 10.32 5.59 14.55
C ALA A 57 9.39 5.26 13.39
N LEU A 58 9.99 4.99 12.23
CA LEU A 58 9.32 4.57 11.01
C LEU A 58 9.88 3.23 10.52
N VAL A 59 9.01 2.29 10.17
CA VAL A 59 9.39 1.03 9.52
C VAL A 59 8.68 0.95 8.18
N LEU A 60 9.45 0.91 7.11
CA LEU A 60 8.97 0.76 5.73
C LEU A 60 9.18 -0.68 5.28
N VAL A 61 8.11 -1.34 4.86
CA VAL A 61 8.16 -2.72 4.38
C VAL A 61 7.97 -2.72 2.87
N ASP A 62 9.06 -3.02 2.18
CA ASP A 62 9.16 -3.19 0.72
C ASP A 62 8.60 -2.00 -0.08
N ILE A 63 8.93 -0.79 0.37
CA ILE A 63 8.55 0.48 -0.26
C ILE A 63 9.61 1.55 -0.03
N THR A 64 9.89 2.33 -1.04
CA THR A 64 10.80 3.49 -1.04
C THR A 64 10.12 4.67 -1.75
N PRO A 65 10.62 5.91 -1.63
CA PRO A 65 10.07 7.06 -2.36
C PRO A 65 9.97 6.82 -3.86
N LYS A 66 11.04 6.31 -4.47
CA LYS A 66 11.03 5.82 -5.85
C LYS A 66 10.78 4.33 -5.87
N ILE A 67 9.96 3.86 -6.79
CA ILE A 67 9.68 2.44 -7.00
C ILE A 67 9.86 2.08 -8.48
N GLU A 68 10.06 0.80 -8.75
CA GLU A 68 10.16 0.28 -10.11
C GLU A 68 8.79 0.31 -10.80
N ALA A 69 8.68 1.05 -11.90
CA ALA A 69 7.43 1.21 -12.65
C ALA A 69 6.83 -0.13 -13.07
N LYS A 70 7.67 -1.05 -13.56
CA LYS A 70 7.25 -2.39 -13.99
C LYS A 70 6.58 -3.20 -12.86
N GLY A 71 7.12 -3.12 -11.64
CA GLY A 71 6.52 -3.77 -10.48
C GLY A 71 5.18 -3.14 -10.10
N ALA A 72 5.10 -1.80 -10.14
CA ALA A 72 3.85 -1.08 -9.87
C ALA A 72 2.77 -1.39 -10.91
N GLU A 73 3.12 -1.39 -12.19
CA GLU A 73 2.20 -1.74 -13.29
C GLU A 73 1.66 -3.17 -13.17
N ARG A 74 2.51 -4.13 -12.77
CA ARG A 74 2.09 -5.52 -12.54
C ARG A 74 1.06 -5.63 -11.42
N ILE A 75 1.22 -4.86 -10.34
CA ILE A 75 0.25 -4.80 -9.24
C ILE A 75 -1.08 -4.22 -9.73
N LEU A 76 -1.05 -3.10 -10.45
CA LEU A 76 -2.25 -2.46 -10.99
C LEU A 76 -2.97 -3.37 -12.00
N ALA A 77 -2.23 -4.05 -12.86
CA ALA A 77 -2.80 -5.02 -13.80
C ALA A 77 -3.52 -6.16 -13.05
N PHE A 78 -2.91 -6.71 -11.98
CA PHE A 78 -3.56 -7.71 -11.14
C PHE A 78 -4.85 -7.17 -10.50
N MET A 79 -4.81 -5.97 -9.93
CA MET A 79 -5.96 -5.36 -9.27
C MET A 79 -7.12 -5.10 -10.22
N ASN A 80 -6.85 -4.81 -11.50
CA ASN A 80 -7.85 -4.53 -12.53
C ASN A 80 -8.34 -5.80 -13.28
N LYS A 81 -7.68 -6.96 -13.09
CA LYS A 81 -7.88 -8.16 -13.93
C LYS A 81 -9.28 -8.75 -13.81
N HIS A 82 -9.96 -8.63 -12.67
CA HIS A 82 -11.25 -9.26 -12.41
C HIS A 82 -12.33 -8.26 -11.98
N PRO A 83 -12.73 -7.32 -12.85
CA PRO A 83 -13.71 -6.29 -12.51
C PRO A 83 -15.12 -6.86 -12.23
N ASN A 84 -15.43 -8.03 -12.82
CA ASN A 84 -16.71 -8.73 -12.62
C ASN A 84 -16.70 -9.70 -11.43
N GLY A 85 -15.68 -9.66 -10.58
CA GLY A 85 -15.56 -10.55 -9.43
C GLY A 85 -15.37 -12.02 -9.79
N PHE A 86 -15.51 -12.88 -8.79
CA PHE A 86 -15.28 -14.33 -8.85
C PHE A 86 -16.56 -15.09 -8.51
N ALA A 87 -16.76 -16.27 -9.10
CA ALA A 87 -17.89 -17.12 -8.74
C ALA A 87 -17.66 -17.76 -7.35
N THR A 88 -16.41 -18.12 -7.05
CA THR A 88 -16.00 -18.77 -5.81
C THR A 88 -14.77 -18.11 -5.19
N VAL A 89 -14.49 -18.42 -3.91
CA VAL A 89 -13.25 -17.99 -3.24
C VAL A 89 -12.04 -18.71 -3.84
N GLU A 90 -12.25 -19.92 -4.32
CA GLU A 90 -11.27 -20.75 -5.01
C GLU A 90 -10.79 -20.09 -6.31
N ASP A 91 -11.69 -19.50 -7.11
CA ASP A 91 -11.33 -18.75 -8.32
C ASP A 91 -10.47 -17.52 -8.00
N ALA A 92 -10.78 -16.83 -6.90
CA ALA A 92 -9.95 -15.72 -6.44
C ALA A 92 -8.57 -16.21 -5.97
N ALA A 93 -8.49 -17.39 -5.35
CA ALA A 93 -7.23 -17.99 -4.94
C ALA A 93 -6.37 -18.40 -6.14
N ASP A 94 -6.99 -18.89 -7.22
CA ASP A 94 -6.30 -19.21 -8.47
C ASP A 94 -5.72 -17.95 -9.11
N ALA A 95 -6.48 -16.85 -9.14
CA ALA A 95 -5.98 -15.56 -9.61
C ALA A 95 -4.78 -15.03 -8.78
N VAL A 96 -4.80 -15.22 -7.45
CA VAL A 96 -3.66 -14.87 -6.59
C VAL A 96 -2.47 -15.77 -6.85
N ALA A 97 -2.68 -17.07 -7.07
CA ALA A 97 -1.60 -18.02 -7.37
C ALA A 97 -0.93 -17.68 -8.71
N GLU A 98 -1.71 -17.35 -9.73
CA GLU A 98 -1.21 -16.88 -11.04
C GLU A 98 -0.36 -15.61 -10.90
N TYR A 99 -0.79 -14.65 -10.08
CA TYR A 99 -0.01 -13.45 -9.79
C TYR A 99 1.31 -13.74 -9.05
N ARG A 100 1.32 -14.78 -8.19
CA ARG A 100 2.46 -15.16 -7.35
C ARG A 100 3.20 -16.37 -7.92
N GLU A 101 3.76 -16.26 -9.11
CA GLU A 101 4.42 -17.35 -9.86
C GLU A 101 5.44 -18.17 -9.05
N HIS A 102 6.06 -17.61 -8.00
CA HIS A 102 7.06 -18.27 -7.17
C HIS A 102 6.50 -18.90 -5.89
N ARG A 103 5.18 -18.92 -5.71
CA ARG A 103 4.53 -19.52 -4.54
C ARG A 103 3.47 -20.51 -4.97
N SER A 104 3.54 -21.73 -4.44
CA SER A 104 2.46 -22.71 -4.63
C SER A 104 1.15 -22.18 -4.03
N ARG A 105 0.04 -22.47 -4.71
CA ARG A 105 -1.30 -22.17 -4.22
C ARG A 105 -1.54 -22.86 -2.88
N PRO A 106 -1.99 -22.16 -1.82
CA PRO A 106 -2.36 -22.79 -0.56
C PRO A 106 -3.52 -23.78 -0.76
N LYS A 107 -3.48 -24.90 -0.05
CA LYS A 107 -4.59 -25.87 -0.03
C LYS A 107 -5.83 -25.28 0.68
N ASP A 108 -5.61 -24.59 1.80
CA ASP A 108 -6.66 -23.85 2.49
C ASP A 108 -6.67 -22.38 2.03
N VAL A 109 -7.76 -21.98 1.41
CA VAL A 109 -7.99 -20.64 0.89
C VAL A 109 -8.97 -19.81 1.74
N SER A 110 -9.43 -20.37 2.86
CA SER A 110 -10.42 -19.70 3.75
C SER A 110 -9.96 -18.33 4.23
N GLY A 111 -8.66 -18.16 4.44
CA GLY A 111 -8.06 -16.88 4.82
C GLY A 111 -8.23 -15.77 3.79
N LEU A 112 -8.47 -16.11 2.52
CA LEU A 112 -8.66 -15.14 1.44
C LEU A 112 -10.00 -14.39 1.56
N LYS A 113 -11.00 -14.98 2.24
CA LYS A 113 -12.29 -14.32 2.52
C LYS A 113 -12.13 -12.96 3.20
N LYS A 114 -11.05 -12.75 3.95
CA LYS A 114 -10.75 -11.44 4.58
C LYS A 114 -10.49 -10.33 3.55
N ASN A 115 -10.11 -10.70 2.34
CA ASN A 115 -9.80 -9.77 1.25
C ASN A 115 -10.92 -9.69 0.21
N LEU A 116 -12.03 -10.36 0.45
CA LEU A 116 -13.18 -10.45 -0.47
C LEU A 116 -14.46 -9.99 0.23
N ARG A 117 -15.42 -9.52 -0.57
CA ARG A 117 -16.80 -9.23 -0.17
C ARG A 117 -17.75 -10.02 -1.05
N LEU A 118 -18.68 -10.73 -0.44
CA LEU A 118 -19.78 -11.35 -1.16
C LEU A 118 -20.81 -10.27 -1.49
N SER A 119 -21.14 -10.13 -2.75
CA SER A 119 -22.12 -9.18 -3.24
C SER A 119 -23.52 -9.81 -3.34
N GLY A 120 -24.56 -8.97 -3.46
CA GLY A 120 -25.95 -9.42 -3.62
C GLY A 120 -26.23 -10.20 -4.90
N ASP A 121 -25.34 -10.17 -5.89
CA ASP A 121 -25.37 -10.98 -7.10
C ASP A 121 -24.80 -12.39 -6.94
N GLY A 122 -24.38 -12.75 -5.72
CA GLY A 122 -23.79 -14.03 -5.36
C GLY A 122 -22.31 -14.19 -5.78
N ARG A 123 -21.66 -13.12 -6.21
CA ARG A 123 -20.25 -13.15 -6.61
C ARG A 123 -19.34 -12.53 -5.53
N TRP A 124 -18.09 -12.97 -5.53
CA TRP A 124 -17.05 -12.46 -4.65
C TRP A 124 -16.26 -11.38 -5.36
N TYR A 125 -16.10 -10.20 -4.71
CA TYR A 125 -15.32 -9.08 -5.21
C TYR A 125 -14.17 -8.78 -4.24
N TRP A 126 -13.09 -8.23 -4.77
CA TRP A 126 -12.05 -7.68 -3.90
C TRP A 126 -12.66 -6.64 -2.95
N HIS A 127 -12.14 -6.57 -1.72
CA HIS A 127 -12.67 -5.67 -0.71
C HIS A 127 -12.33 -4.19 -0.93
N TRP A 128 -11.36 -3.89 -1.79
CA TRP A 128 -11.03 -2.49 -2.10
C TRP A 128 -12.09 -1.87 -3.00
N ASP A 129 -12.25 -0.55 -2.88
CA ASP A 129 -13.10 0.22 -3.78
C ASP A 129 -12.45 0.28 -5.17
N PRO A 130 -13.18 -0.05 -6.27
CA PRO A 130 -12.66 0.14 -7.62
C PRO A 130 -12.18 1.58 -7.91
N LYS A 131 -12.83 2.59 -7.36
CA LYS A 131 -12.42 4.00 -7.46
C LYS A 131 -11.00 4.27 -6.93
N PHE A 132 -10.47 3.39 -6.06
CA PHE A 132 -9.09 3.47 -5.60
C PHE A 132 -8.08 3.35 -6.75
N LEU A 133 -8.44 2.67 -7.84
CA LEU A 133 -7.59 2.48 -9.01
C LEU A 133 -7.57 3.69 -9.95
N ASP A 134 -8.55 4.60 -9.82
CA ASP A 134 -8.66 5.82 -10.63
C ASP A 134 -7.75 6.96 -10.14
N ARG A 135 -7.16 6.80 -8.96
CA ARG A 135 -6.25 7.79 -8.36
C ARG A 135 -4.93 7.91 -9.12
N ARG A 136 -4.20 9.02 -8.90
CA ARG A 136 -2.85 9.23 -9.45
C ARG A 136 -1.91 8.07 -9.07
N HIS A 137 -1.17 7.58 -10.05
CA HIS A 137 -0.30 6.42 -9.86
C HIS A 137 0.96 6.77 -9.04
N PRO A 138 1.38 5.91 -8.12
CA PRO A 138 2.51 6.18 -7.22
C PRO A 138 3.88 6.19 -7.90
N HIS A 139 3.98 5.80 -9.16
CA HIS A 139 5.23 5.81 -9.93
C HIS A 139 5.34 7.01 -10.88
N ASP A 140 4.34 7.92 -10.91
CA ASP A 140 4.45 9.17 -11.65
C ASP A 140 5.61 10.01 -11.10
N GLU A 141 6.31 10.72 -11.98
CA GLU A 141 7.48 11.52 -11.58
C GLU A 141 7.13 12.55 -10.50
N GLU A 142 5.99 13.21 -10.63
CA GLU A 142 5.51 14.18 -9.63
C GLU A 142 5.26 13.51 -8.27
N ALA A 143 4.55 12.38 -8.24
CA ALA A 143 4.30 11.63 -7.02
C ALA A 143 5.61 11.10 -6.38
N SER A 144 6.60 10.76 -7.20
CA SER A 144 7.92 10.34 -6.73
C SER A 144 8.73 11.50 -6.16
N ARG A 145 8.61 12.69 -6.74
CA ARG A 145 9.24 13.92 -6.22
C ARG A 145 8.64 14.33 -4.88
N GLU A 146 7.32 14.41 -4.80
CA GLU A 146 6.62 14.79 -3.55
C GLU A 146 6.99 13.89 -2.37
N ILE A 147 6.99 12.57 -2.56
CA ILE A 147 7.35 11.65 -1.48
C ILE A 147 8.86 11.67 -1.18
N SER A 148 9.73 11.96 -2.14
CA SER A 148 11.17 12.13 -1.91
C SER A 148 11.43 13.38 -1.07
N GLU A 149 10.72 14.47 -1.33
CA GLU A 149 10.76 15.69 -0.50
C GLU A 149 10.28 15.43 0.93
N ALA A 150 9.21 14.67 1.10
CA ALA A 150 8.74 14.27 2.42
C ALA A 150 9.80 13.38 3.12
N ALA A 151 10.36 12.42 2.41
CA ALA A 151 11.37 11.51 2.97
C ALA A 151 12.63 12.24 3.42
N SER A 152 13.09 13.26 2.69
CA SER A 152 14.29 14.05 3.05
C SER A 152 14.13 14.85 4.35
N LYS A 153 12.91 15.06 4.82
CA LYS A 153 12.60 15.77 6.07
C LYS A 153 12.50 14.84 7.28
N ILE A 154 12.62 13.52 7.09
CA ILE A 154 12.50 12.55 8.19
C ILE A 154 13.72 12.60 9.07
N GLN A 155 13.53 12.90 10.37
CA GLN A 155 14.60 12.99 11.37
C GLN A 155 14.53 11.90 12.44
N ILE A 156 13.55 11.01 12.36
CA ILE A 156 13.38 9.90 13.31
C ILE A 156 14.04 8.62 12.79
N PRO A 157 14.44 7.69 13.68
CA PRO A 157 14.97 6.40 13.25
C PRO A 157 14.06 5.70 12.24
N THR A 158 14.63 5.33 11.11
CA THR A 158 13.89 4.70 10.01
C THR A 158 14.52 3.38 9.63
N LEU A 159 13.72 2.30 9.60
CA LEU A 159 14.09 0.98 9.13
C LEU A 159 13.41 0.67 7.81
N LEU A 160 14.18 0.31 6.79
CA LEU A 160 13.67 -0.27 5.57
C LEU A 160 13.87 -1.79 5.56
N VAL A 161 12.78 -2.53 5.43
CA VAL A 161 12.76 -3.99 5.23
C VAL A 161 12.42 -4.26 3.77
N ARG A 162 13.40 -4.75 2.99
CA ARG A 162 13.22 -5.06 1.56
C ARG A 162 13.02 -6.55 1.34
N GLY A 163 12.08 -6.95 0.48
CA GLY A 163 11.96 -8.31 0.00
C GLY A 163 13.17 -8.72 -0.85
N GLY A 164 13.74 -9.92 -0.60
CA GLY A 164 14.90 -10.41 -1.36
C GLY A 164 14.66 -10.46 -2.87
N SER A 165 13.43 -10.79 -3.29
CA SER A 165 12.99 -10.87 -4.70
C SER A 165 12.02 -9.74 -5.07
N SER A 166 12.09 -8.59 -4.40
CA SER A 166 11.21 -7.47 -4.71
C SER A 166 11.44 -6.96 -6.13
N ASP A 167 10.34 -6.83 -6.87
CA ASP A 167 10.29 -6.19 -8.19
C ASP A 167 9.76 -4.74 -8.11
N VAL A 168 9.41 -4.29 -6.91
CA VAL A 168 8.94 -2.91 -6.63
C VAL A 168 10.07 -2.04 -6.10
N VAL A 169 10.96 -2.61 -5.28
CA VAL A 169 12.10 -1.90 -4.67
C VAL A 169 13.40 -2.52 -5.13
N SER A 170 14.13 -1.83 -5.99
CA SER A 170 15.49 -2.22 -6.42
C SER A 170 16.55 -1.87 -5.37
N LEU A 171 17.75 -2.40 -5.52
CA LEU A 171 18.88 -1.99 -4.68
C LEU A 171 19.30 -0.54 -4.92
N ASP A 172 19.05 -0.02 -6.13
CA ASP A 172 19.28 1.38 -6.46
C ASP A 172 18.30 2.29 -5.71
N ASN A 173 17.03 1.93 -5.68
CA ASN A 173 16.04 2.64 -4.87
C ASN A 173 16.42 2.67 -3.38
N VAL A 174 16.97 1.57 -2.84
CA VAL A 174 17.48 1.52 -1.46
C VAL A 174 18.66 2.46 -1.26
N ARG A 175 19.62 2.48 -2.22
CA ARG A 175 20.78 3.38 -2.15
C ARG A 175 20.36 4.85 -2.21
N ASP A 176 19.45 5.18 -3.10
CA ASP A 176 18.91 6.54 -3.23
C ASP A 176 18.20 6.99 -1.96
N PHE A 177 17.34 6.14 -1.40
CA PHE A 177 16.63 6.46 -0.16
C PHE A 177 17.56 6.67 1.03
N LYS A 178 18.69 5.95 1.11
CA LYS A 178 19.69 6.15 2.18
C LYS A 178 20.44 7.48 2.10
N ARG A 179 20.37 8.19 0.97
CA ARG A 179 21.03 9.48 0.74
C ARG A 179 20.14 10.68 1.07
N LEU A 180 18.83 10.43 1.20
CA LEU A 180 17.87 11.46 1.62
C LEU A 180 17.98 11.76 3.10
#